data_d51bec02c6cf7d7259d7e3b67cf9b67a
#
_entry.id   d51bec02c6cf7d7259d7e3b67cf9b67a
#
_cell.length_a   1.000
_cell.length_b   1.000
_cell.length_c   1.000
_cell.angle_alpha   90.00
_cell.angle_beta   90.00
_cell.angle_gamma   90.00
#
_symmetry.space_group_name_H-M   'P 1'
#
loop_
_entity.id
_entity.type
_entity.pdbx_description
1 polymer ?
#
loop_
_entity_poly.entity_id
_entity_poly.type
_entity_poly.pdbx_seq_one_letter_code
_entity_poly.pdbx_strand_id
1 'polypeptide(L)'
;DISTVINFIKLKQLAQMHGIHLIFTDIKPHVEEVLVDCGFGALQSDITYQFNDLDHAMEWCENELLAHADIEFDQRVTLREQFESRTMTRMLDVSILSTYMERVEIPVGEYIAHQGDDPDSLYFIESGRVDIQLDMEHDTPIRLRSMSAGTVIGEVGFYLGRPRSASIVVTEKGVFHRLTRTALQKMS
;
A
#
# COMPACT_ATOMS: atom_id res chain seq x y z
N ASP A 1 -3.52 -16.64 -31.07
CA ASP A 1 -2.62 -17.27 -32.04
C ASP A 1 -1.78 -18.36 -31.33
N ILE A 2 -1.84 -19.60 -31.88
CA ILE A 2 -1.16 -20.78 -31.30
C ILE A 2 0.35 -20.55 -31.13
N SER A 3 1.00 -19.82 -32.06
CA SER A 3 2.43 -19.53 -31.97
C SER A 3 2.78 -18.68 -30.74
N THR A 4 1.90 -17.77 -30.35
CA THR A 4 2.06 -16.96 -29.13
C THR A 4 2.00 -17.85 -27.89
N VAL A 5 1.05 -18.79 -27.82
CA VAL A 5 0.92 -19.71 -26.68
C VAL A 5 2.15 -20.63 -26.55
N ILE A 6 2.67 -21.15 -27.68
CA ILE A 6 3.91 -21.95 -27.67
C ILE A 6 5.08 -21.14 -27.10
N ASN A 7 5.16 -19.85 -27.37
CA ASN A 7 6.22 -18.99 -26.80
C ASN A 7 6.03 -18.82 -25.30
N PHE A 8 4.80 -18.66 -24.80
CA PHE A 8 4.52 -18.61 -23.36
C PHE A 8 4.86 -19.93 -22.66
N ILE A 9 4.56 -21.09 -23.27
CA ILE A 9 4.94 -22.40 -22.72
C ILE A 9 6.47 -22.52 -22.61
N LYS A 10 7.20 -22.11 -23.63
CA LYS A 10 8.67 -22.09 -23.59
C LYS A 10 9.19 -21.14 -22.51
N LEU A 11 8.59 -19.95 -22.38
CA LEU A 11 8.94 -18.99 -21.34
C LEU A 11 8.74 -19.60 -19.95
N LYS A 12 7.60 -20.29 -19.73
CA LYS A 12 7.33 -21.00 -18.47
C LYS A 12 8.38 -22.06 -18.15
N GLN A 13 8.77 -22.87 -19.17
CA GLN A 13 9.81 -23.87 -19.00
C GLN A 13 11.17 -23.24 -18.64
N LEU A 14 11.55 -22.14 -19.31
CA LEU A 14 12.77 -21.40 -18.99
C LEU A 14 12.72 -20.82 -17.57
N ALA A 15 11.59 -20.25 -17.19
CA ALA A 15 11.37 -19.69 -15.86
C ALA A 15 11.55 -20.77 -14.78
N GLN A 16 10.97 -21.96 -14.99
CA GLN A 16 11.16 -23.12 -14.10
C GLN A 16 12.63 -23.52 -13.96
N MET A 17 13.35 -23.58 -15.08
CA MET A 17 14.78 -23.97 -15.08
C MET A 17 15.67 -22.99 -14.35
N HIS A 18 15.30 -21.71 -14.33
CA HIS A 18 16.10 -20.63 -13.75
C HIS A 18 15.57 -20.09 -12.42
N GLY A 19 14.51 -20.67 -11.85
CA GLY A 19 13.90 -20.18 -10.61
C GLY A 19 13.31 -18.78 -10.74
N ILE A 20 12.75 -18.44 -11.92
CA ILE A 20 12.13 -17.13 -12.18
C ILE A 20 10.62 -17.26 -12.01
N HIS A 21 10.02 -16.35 -11.28
CA HIS A 21 8.58 -16.23 -11.16
C HIS A 21 8.00 -15.42 -12.33
N LEU A 22 6.92 -15.94 -12.92
CA LEU A 22 6.16 -15.25 -13.97
C LEU A 22 4.91 -14.64 -13.34
N ILE A 23 4.76 -13.35 -13.50
CA ILE A 23 3.66 -12.59 -12.90
C ILE A 23 2.79 -12.03 -14.03
N PHE A 24 1.51 -12.31 -13.92
CA PHE A 24 0.50 -11.85 -14.86
C PHE A 24 -0.43 -10.86 -14.19
N THR A 25 -0.72 -9.74 -14.85
CA THR A 25 -1.63 -8.73 -14.34
C THR A 25 -2.70 -8.40 -15.37
N ASP A 26 -3.91 -8.10 -14.90
CA ASP A 26 -5.06 -7.68 -15.75
C ASP A 26 -5.30 -8.64 -16.96
N ILE A 27 -5.12 -9.93 -16.77
CA ILE A 27 -5.39 -10.94 -17.78
C ILE A 27 -6.90 -11.00 -18.01
N LYS A 28 -7.30 -10.77 -19.27
CA LYS A 28 -8.72 -10.90 -19.64
C LYS A 28 -9.14 -12.37 -19.66
N PRO A 29 -10.38 -12.72 -19.23
CA PRO A 29 -10.83 -14.11 -19.11
C PRO A 29 -10.62 -14.95 -20.37
N HIS A 30 -10.91 -14.37 -21.55
CA HIS A 30 -10.72 -15.09 -22.82
C HIS A 30 -9.24 -15.39 -23.15
N VAL A 31 -8.29 -14.61 -22.61
CA VAL A 31 -6.84 -14.86 -22.79
C VAL A 31 -6.42 -15.98 -21.85
N GLU A 32 -6.91 -15.98 -20.62
CA GLU A 32 -6.69 -17.05 -19.66
C GLU A 32 -7.19 -18.40 -20.18
N GLU A 33 -8.42 -18.46 -20.68
CA GLU A 33 -9.00 -19.68 -21.30
C GLU A 33 -8.10 -20.20 -22.42
N VAL A 34 -7.66 -19.33 -23.33
CA VAL A 34 -6.79 -19.73 -24.44
C VAL A 34 -5.44 -20.26 -23.96
N LEU A 35 -4.84 -19.66 -22.92
CA LEU A 35 -3.57 -20.13 -22.36
C LEU A 35 -3.73 -21.51 -21.71
N VAL A 36 -4.81 -21.71 -20.95
CA VAL A 36 -5.11 -22.99 -20.29
C VAL A 36 -5.39 -24.08 -21.32
N ASP A 37 -6.27 -23.83 -22.29
CA ASP A 37 -6.68 -24.80 -23.33
C ASP A 37 -5.52 -25.22 -24.23
N CYS A 38 -4.57 -24.33 -24.46
CA CYS A 38 -3.37 -24.62 -25.26
C CYS A 38 -2.22 -25.24 -24.44
N GLY A 39 -2.44 -25.62 -23.19
CA GLY A 39 -1.48 -26.39 -22.40
C GLY A 39 -0.49 -25.57 -21.58
N PHE A 40 -0.69 -24.25 -21.44
CA PHE A 40 0.10 -23.45 -20.49
C PHE A 40 -0.17 -23.91 -19.04
N GLY A 41 -1.37 -24.42 -18.74
CA GLY A 41 -1.84 -24.78 -17.42
C GLY A 41 -2.35 -23.58 -16.62
N ALA A 42 -2.64 -23.78 -15.35
CA ALA A 42 -3.13 -22.72 -14.48
C ALA A 42 -2.14 -21.55 -14.40
N LEU A 43 -2.67 -20.31 -14.39
CA LEU A 43 -1.89 -19.10 -14.19
C LEU A 43 -1.46 -18.92 -12.74
N GLN A 44 -2.07 -19.67 -11.81
CA GLN A 44 -1.65 -19.74 -10.41
C GLN A 44 -0.97 -21.08 -10.16
N SER A 45 0.34 -21.07 -9.90
CA SER A 45 1.18 -22.25 -9.63
C SER A 45 2.43 -21.84 -8.85
N ASP A 46 3.33 -22.77 -8.58
CA ASP A 46 4.58 -22.50 -7.83
C ASP A 46 5.48 -21.45 -8.47
N ILE A 47 5.35 -21.21 -9.76
CA ILE A 47 6.19 -20.23 -10.50
C ILE A 47 5.38 -19.20 -11.28
N THR A 48 4.06 -19.32 -11.32
CA THR A 48 3.19 -18.39 -12.02
C THR A 48 2.18 -17.79 -11.05
N TYR A 49 2.05 -16.48 -11.04
CA TYR A 49 1.16 -15.73 -10.16
C TYR A 49 0.29 -14.80 -11.00
N GLN A 50 -0.96 -14.66 -10.59
CA GLN A 50 -1.91 -13.77 -11.24
C GLN A 50 -2.46 -12.75 -10.25
N PHE A 51 -2.47 -11.49 -10.66
CA PHE A 51 -3.03 -10.38 -9.90
C PHE A 51 -4.00 -9.57 -10.76
N ASN A 52 -4.97 -8.93 -10.12
CA ASN A 52 -5.97 -8.13 -10.81
C ASN A 52 -5.37 -6.86 -11.43
N ASP A 53 -4.28 -6.35 -10.86
CA ASP A 53 -3.60 -5.14 -11.32
C ASP A 53 -2.09 -5.18 -11.01
N LEU A 54 -1.38 -4.23 -11.58
CA LEU A 54 0.08 -4.11 -11.44
C LEU A 54 0.50 -3.72 -10.02
N ASP A 55 -0.30 -2.95 -9.29
CA ASP A 55 0.05 -2.46 -7.96
C ASP A 55 0.15 -3.63 -6.96
N HIS A 56 -0.83 -4.53 -6.95
CA HIS A 56 -0.80 -5.74 -6.14
C HIS A 56 0.35 -6.69 -6.54
N ALA A 57 0.64 -6.77 -7.84
CA ALA A 57 1.75 -7.58 -8.32
C ALA A 57 3.10 -7.04 -7.85
N MET A 58 3.30 -5.74 -7.91
CA MET A 58 4.52 -5.07 -7.44
C MET A 58 4.69 -5.20 -5.93
N GLU A 59 3.60 -5.00 -5.16
CA GLU A 59 3.61 -5.21 -3.71
C GLU A 59 4.03 -6.64 -3.34
N TRP A 60 3.51 -7.64 -4.05
CA TRP A 60 3.91 -9.02 -3.86
C TRP A 60 5.40 -9.24 -4.16
N CYS A 61 5.92 -8.69 -5.26
CA CYS A 61 7.35 -8.78 -5.60
C CYS A 61 8.24 -8.16 -4.52
N GLU A 62 7.87 -6.98 -4.04
CA GLU A 62 8.60 -6.28 -2.99
C GLU A 62 8.61 -7.08 -1.69
N ASN A 63 7.47 -7.65 -1.28
CA ASN A 63 7.35 -8.49 -0.10
C ASN A 63 8.21 -9.75 -0.21
N GLU A 64 8.24 -10.42 -1.37
CA GLU A 64 9.09 -11.57 -1.63
C GLU A 64 10.58 -11.21 -1.52
N LEU A 65 10.99 -10.08 -2.10
CA LEU A 65 12.37 -9.60 -1.99
C LEU A 65 12.78 -9.30 -0.56
N LEU A 66 11.89 -8.69 0.22
CA LEU A 66 12.11 -8.38 1.64
C LEU A 66 12.21 -9.66 2.49
N ALA A 67 11.33 -10.65 2.24
CA ALA A 67 11.37 -11.94 2.92
C ALA A 67 12.68 -12.70 2.65
N HIS A 68 13.20 -12.64 1.42
CA HIS A 68 14.47 -13.26 1.06
C HIS A 68 15.71 -12.54 1.62
N ALA A 69 15.57 -11.26 1.96
CA ALA A 69 16.66 -10.45 2.51
C ALA A 69 16.79 -10.58 4.04
N ASP A 70 16.00 -11.44 4.70
CA ASP A 70 15.88 -11.54 6.17
C ASP A 70 15.64 -10.17 6.85
N ILE A 71 15.03 -9.25 6.13
CA ILE A 71 14.63 -7.96 6.68
C ILE A 71 13.29 -8.17 7.38
N GLU A 72 13.33 -8.36 8.70
CA GLU A 72 12.12 -8.24 9.52
C GLU A 72 11.62 -6.80 9.41
N PHE A 73 10.52 -6.61 8.68
CA PHE A 73 9.80 -5.36 8.75
C PHE A 73 9.21 -5.24 10.15
N ASP A 74 9.72 -4.32 10.95
CA ASP A 74 9.08 -3.97 12.20
C ASP A 74 7.68 -3.43 11.84
N GLN A 75 6.65 -4.26 12.13
CA GLN A 75 5.25 -3.90 11.89
C GLN A 75 4.79 -2.73 12.77
N ARG A 76 5.68 -2.24 13.60
CA ARG A 76 5.42 -1.13 14.50
C ARG A 76 6.61 -0.17 14.52
N VAL A 77 6.36 1.07 14.12
CA VAL A 77 7.33 2.16 14.14
C VAL A 77 6.81 3.27 15.03
N THR A 78 7.38 3.41 16.21
CA THR A 78 6.95 4.43 17.18
C THR A 78 7.14 5.85 16.60
N LEU A 79 6.38 6.82 17.09
CA LEU A 79 6.55 8.24 16.68
C LEU A 79 8.01 8.67 16.85
N ARG A 80 8.68 8.24 17.91
CA ARG A 80 10.06 8.59 18.17
C ARG A 80 10.98 8.09 17.06
N GLU A 81 10.88 6.83 16.67
CA GLU A 81 11.66 6.23 15.58
C GLU A 81 11.38 6.91 14.25
N GLN A 82 10.11 7.23 13.95
CA GLN A 82 9.73 7.95 12.74
C GLN A 82 10.39 9.33 12.63
N PHE A 83 10.55 10.03 13.75
CA PHE A 83 11.18 11.35 13.77
C PHE A 83 12.70 11.27 13.83
N GLU A 84 13.27 10.32 14.56
CA GLU A 84 14.73 10.13 14.66
C GLU A 84 15.37 9.71 13.32
N SER A 85 14.64 8.93 12.50
CA SER A 85 15.11 8.49 11.18
C SER A 85 15.15 9.61 10.12
N ARG A 86 14.42 10.70 10.34
CA ARG A 86 14.36 11.84 9.40
C ARG A 86 15.35 12.91 9.82
N THR A 87 16.37 13.15 9.02
CA THR A 87 17.53 14.05 9.26
C THR A 87 17.15 15.50 9.62
N MET A 88 15.90 15.91 9.48
CA MET A 88 15.43 17.27 9.80
C MET A 88 15.02 17.47 11.27
N THR A 89 15.00 16.44 12.10
CA THR A 89 14.28 16.49 13.38
C THR A 89 15.15 16.71 14.61
N ARG A 90 16.41 17.10 14.46
CA ARG A 90 17.27 17.47 15.61
C ARG A 90 16.75 18.63 16.48
N MET A 91 15.70 19.34 16.05
CA MET A 91 15.13 20.49 16.76
C MET A 91 13.72 20.27 17.35
N LEU A 92 13.03 19.18 17.01
CA LEU A 92 11.71 18.90 17.55
C LEU A 92 11.81 17.87 18.68
N ASP A 93 11.45 18.28 19.87
CA ASP A 93 11.28 17.34 20.97
C ASP A 93 10.01 16.52 20.72
N VAL A 94 10.20 15.26 20.32
CA VAL A 94 9.11 14.33 20.01
C VAL A 94 8.17 14.15 21.21
N SER A 95 8.69 14.31 22.44
CA SER A 95 7.87 14.22 23.65
C SER A 95 6.86 15.38 23.73
N ILE A 96 7.25 16.57 23.28
CA ILE A 96 6.34 17.71 23.20
C ILE A 96 5.34 17.49 22.09
N LEU A 97 5.79 17.09 20.89
CA LEU A 97 4.91 16.85 19.74
C LEU A 97 3.82 15.81 20.07
N SER A 98 4.18 14.73 20.74
CA SER A 98 3.24 13.68 21.13
C SER A 98 2.11 14.17 22.05
N THR A 99 2.33 15.23 22.84
CA THR A 99 1.27 15.83 23.70
C THR A 99 0.18 16.54 22.92
N TYR A 100 0.45 16.91 21.67
CA TYR A 100 -0.52 17.52 20.76
C TYR A 100 -1.18 16.56 19.81
N MET A 101 -0.80 15.27 19.85
CA MET A 101 -1.38 14.23 19.02
C MET A 101 -2.34 13.36 19.82
N GLU A 102 -3.39 12.94 19.17
CA GLU A 102 -4.34 11.97 19.68
C GLU A 102 -3.94 10.57 19.17
N ARG A 103 -3.67 9.64 20.09
CA ARG A 103 -3.45 8.23 19.75
C ARG A 103 -4.78 7.53 19.56
N VAL A 104 -5.05 7.02 18.37
CA VAL A 104 -6.29 6.36 18.02
C VAL A 104 -6.01 4.95 17.48
N GLU A 105 -6.88 4.00 17.86
CA GLU A 105 -6.88 2.66 17.28
C GLU A 105 -8.06 2.56 16.31
N ILE A 106 -7.78 2.16 15.06
CA ILE A 106 -8.79 2.10 14.02
C ILE A 106 -8.87 0.67 13.48
N PRO A 107 -10.06 0.06 13.47
CA PRO A 107 -10.27 -1.29 12.98
C PRO A 107 -10.24 -1.35 11.44
N VAL A 108 -10.09 -2.58 10.92
CA VAL A 108 -10.14 -2.85 9.48
C VAL A 108 -11.50 -2.45 8.90
N GLY A 109 -11.47 -1.84 7.72
CA GLY A 109 -12.64 -1.42 6.97
C GLY A 109 -13.14 -0.02 7.31
N GLU A 110 -12.63 0.62 8.38
CA GLU A 110 -12.99 2.01 8.68
C GLU A 110 -12.18 3.00 7.83
N TYR A 111 -12.84 4.11 7.49
CA TYR A 111 -12.23 5.21 6.75
C TYR A 111 -11.66 6.24 7.70
N ILE A 112 -10.40 6.59 7.48
CA ILE A 112 -9.74 7.72 8.15
C ILE A 112 -10.19 9.05 7.55
N ALA A 113 -10.44 9.06 6.23
CA ALA A 113 -10.98 10.20 5.49
C ALA A 113 -11.62 9.71 4.19
N HIS A 114 -12.61 10.43 3.70
CA HIS A 114 -13.16 10.25 2.35
C HIS A 114 -12.63 11.29 1.39
N GLN A 115 -12.58 10.94 0.11
CA GLN A 115 -12.27 11.87 -0.96
C GLN A 115 -13.24 13.07 -0.92
N GLY A 116 -12.70 14.29 -0.95
CA GLY A 116 -13.47 15.52 -0.86
C GLY A 116 -13.66 16.06 0.56
N ASP A 117 -13.33 15.30 1.61
CA ASP A 117 -13.41 15.77 3.00
C ASP A 117 -12.48 16.95 3.29
N ASP A 118 -12.83 17.72 4.32
CA ASP A 118 -11.97 18.80 4.81
C ASP A 118 -10.66 18.26 5.40
N PRO A 119 -9.52 18.86 5.06
CA PRO A 119 -8.20 18.41 5.50
C PRO A 119 -7.87 18.94 6.90
N ASP A 120 -8.63 18.58 7.91
CA ASP A 120 -8.51 19.08 9.28
C ASP A 120 -7.36 18.44 10.07
N SER A 121 -6.84 17.31 9.62
CA SER A 121 -5.86 16.51 10.33
C SER A 121 -4.93 15.75 9.38
N LEU A 122 -3.77 15.32 9.91
CA LEU A 122 -2.91 14.30 9.31
C LEU A 122 -2.64 13.20 10.35
N TYR A 123 -2.15 12.05 9.89
CA TYR A 123 -1.93 10.90 10.74
C TYR A 123 -0.55 10.30 10.52
N PHE A 124 0.11 9.92 11.60
CA PHE A 124 1.31 9.09 11.59
C PHE A 124 0.90 7.65 11.89
N ILE A 125 1.32 6.71 11.07
CA ILE A 125 1.02 5.29 11.24
C ILE A 125 2.07 4.69 12.18
N GLU A 126 1.68 4.32 13.41
CA GLU A 126 2.53 3.58 14.35
C GLU A 126 2.53 2.08 14.02
N SER A 127 1.35 1.53 13.69
CA SER A 127 1.18 0.14 13.27
C SER A 127 -0.07 0.00 12.38
N GLY A 128 -0.15 -1.11 11.65
CA GLY A 128 -1.23 -1.40 10.72
C GLY A 128 -0.97 -0.87 9.31
N ARG A 129 -1.98 -0.98 8.45
CA ARG A 129 -1.91 -0.63 7.03
C ARG A 129 -3.17 0.09 6.59
N VAL A 130 -3.01 0.98 5.64
CA VAL A 130 -4.11 1.68 4.97
C VAL A 130 -3.93 1.62 3.46
N ASP A 131 -5.04 1.64 2.73
CA ASP A 131 -5.05 1.88 1.29
C ASP A 131 -5.53 3.30 1.00
N ILE A 132 -4.84 3.96 0.10
CA ILE A 132 -5.23 5.22 -0.51
C ILE A 132 -5.95 4.88 -1.81
N GLN A 133 -7.20 5.31 -1.95
CA GLN A 133 -8.04 4.94 -3.09
C GLN A 133 -8.81 6.13 -3.65
N LEU A 134 -9.03 6.11 -4.95
CA LEU A 134 -9.98 7.00 -5.62
C LEU A 134 -11.36 6.38 -5.60
N ASP A 135 -12.32 7.13 -5.09
CA ASP A 135 -13.73 6.74 -5.15
C ASP A 135 -14.27 7.02 -6.55
N MET A 136 -14.90 6.02 -7.16
CA MET A 136 -15.49 6.10 -8.49
C MET A 136 -17.01 6.17 -8.37
N GLU A 137 -17.68 7.04 -9.16
CA GLU A 137 -19.13 7.27 -9.03
C GLU A 137 -19.98 6.02 -9.28
N HIS A 138 -19.52 5.09 -10.10
CA HIS A 138 -20.31 3.91 -10.53
C HIS A 138 -19.48 2.63 -10.63
N ASP A 139 -18.27 2.60 -10.05
CA ASP A 139 -17.36 1.48 -10.17
C ASP A 139 -16.66 1.18 -8.83
N THR A 140 -15.91 0.08 -8.76
CA THR A 140 -15.09 -0.22 -7.59
C THR A 140 -13.99 0.84 -7.43
N PRO A 141 -13.68 1.24 -6.18
CA PRO A 141 -12.60 2.18 -5.91
C PRO A 141 -11.26 1.69 -6.49
N ILE A 142 -10.50 2.61 -7.02
CA ILE A 142 -9.17 2.31 -7.57
C ILE A 142 -8.12 2.54 -6.49
N ARG A 143 -7.43 1.47 -6.07
CA ARG A 143 -6.30 1.58 -5.15
C ARG A 143 -5.14 2.29 -5.85
N LEU A 144 -4.69 3.38 -5.25
CA LEU A 144 -3.54 4.14 -5.73
C LEU A 144 -2.25 3.67 -5.06
N ARG A 145 -2.32 3.34 -3.76
CA ARG A 145 -1.15 3.01 -2.94
C ARG A 145 -1.55 2.41 -1.60
N SER A 146 -0.76 1.47 -1.09
CA SER A 146 -0.79 1.04 0.31
C SER A 146 0.28 1.76 1.13
N MET A 147 -0.04 2.06 2.40
CA MET A 147 0.88 2.70 3.34
C MET A 147 0.83 2.01 4.70
N SER A 148 1.99 1.84 5.34
CA SER A 148 2.15 1.10 6.59
C SER A 148 2.91 1.90 7.64
N ALA A 149 3.24 1.26 8.75
CA ALA A 149 3.99 1.84 9.87
C ALA A 149 5.21 2.65 9.40
N GLY A 150 5.49 3.77 10.07
CA GLY A 150 6.57 4.68 9.70
C GLY A 150 6.21 5.73 8.65
N THR A 151 4.98 5.74 8.14
CA THR A 151 4.54 6.72 7.13
C THR A 151 3.55 7.73 7.70
N VAL A 152 3.40 8.85 6.96
CA VAL A 152 2.44 9.93 7.26
C VAL A 152 1.41 9.96 6.15
N ILE A 153 0.14 10.12 6.52
CA ILE A 153 -0.99 10.15 5.59
C ILE A 153 -1.86 11.38 5.80
N GLY A 154 -2.50 11.83 4.72
CA GLY A 154 -3.38 13.00 4.73
C GLY A 154 -2.64 14.33 4.75
N GLU A 155 -1.32 14.34 4.63
CA GLU A 155 -0.44 15.49 4.68
C GLU A 155 -0.67 16.46 3.51
N VAL A 156 -0.95 15.93 2.31
CA VAL A 156 -1.12 16.73 1.09
C VAL A 156 -2.27 17.74 1.25
N GLY A 157 -3.46 17.25 1.58
CA GLY A 157 -4.61 18.12 1.81
C GLY A 157 -4.39 19.05 3.00
N PHE A 158 -3.79 18.54 4.08
CA PHE A 158 -3.51 19.27 5.29
C PHE A 158 -2.60 20.49 5.05
N TYR A 159 -1.47 20.32 4.35
CA TYR A 159 -0.55 21.44 4.06
C TYR A 159 -1.07 22.37 2.99
N LEU A 160 -1.73 21.86 1.96
CA LEU A 160 -2.23 22.67 0.86
C LEU A 160 -3.57 23.36 1.18
N GLY A 161 -4.25 22.98 2.25
CA GLY A 161 -5.59 23.49 2.57
C GLY A 161 -6.63 23.14 1.50
N ARG A 162 -6.47 22.01 0.83
CA ARG A 162 -7.37 21.51 -0.21
C ARG A 162 -8.11 20.27 0.26
N PRO A 163 -9.34 20.04 -0.18
CA PRO A 163 -10.07 18.80 0.11
C PRO A 163 -9.22 17.54 -0.14
N ARG A 164 -9.53 16.48 0.58
CA ARG A 164 -8.85 15.18 0.43
C ARG A 164 -8.90 14.74 -1.03
N SER A 165 -7.73 14.47 -1.61
CA SER A 165 -7.61 14.03 -3.01
C SER A 165 -8.03 12.58 -3.23
N ALA A 166 -8.08 11.77 -2.16
CA ALA A 166 -8.40 10.37 -2.17
C ALA A 166 -8.98 9.94 -0.81
N SER A 167 -9.70 8.84 -0.79
CA SER A 167 -10.13 8.16 0.43
C SER A 167 -8.99 7.36 1.04
N ILE A 168 -9.02 7.20 2.38
CA ILE A 168 -8.05 6.45 3.16
C ILE A 168 -8.82 5.41 3.97
N VAL A 169 -8.64 4.13 3.65
CA VAL A 169 -9.32 3.02 4.33
C VAL A 169 -8.31 2.13 5.05
N VAL A 170 -8.64 1.69 6.26
CA VAL A 170 -7.77 0.79 7.05
C VAL A 170 -7.92 -0.64 6.53
N THR A 171 -6.82 -1.25 6.10
CA THR A 171 -6.75 -2.64 5.61
C THR A 171 -6.16 -3.60 6.62
N GLU A 172 -5.34 -3.10 7.55
CA GLU A 172 -4.89 -3.84 8.74
C GLU A 172 -5.12 -2.98 9.97
N LYS A 173 -5.78 -3.56 11.01
CA LYS A 173 -6.00 -2.86 12.29
C LYS A 173 -4.71 -2.23 12.79
N GLY A 174 -4.77 -0.95 13.14
CA GLY A 174 -3.58 -0.21 13.50
C GLY A 174 -3.77 0.85 14.55
N VAL A 175 -2.61 1.40 14.92
CA VAL A 175 -2.47 2.54 15.81
C VAL A 175 -1.98 3.73 14.99
N PHE A 176 -2.69 4.83 15.14
CA PHE A 176 -2.45 6.07 14.41
C PHE A 176 -2.34 7.24 15.39
N HIS A 177 -1.46 8.19 15.08
CA HIS A 177 -1.34 9.43 15.83
C HIS A 177 -1.89 10.58 14.98
N ARG A 178 -3.05 11.09 15.38
CA ARG A 178 -3.75 12.18 14.72
C ARG A 178 -3.21 13.52 15.18
N LEU A 179 -2.76 14.36 14.25
CA LEU A 179 -2.43 15.76 14.47
C LEU A 179 -3.45 16.63 13.78
N THR A 180 -4.21 17.38 14.54
CA THR A 180 -5.19 18.33 13.99
C THR A 180 -4.56 19.69 13.66
N ARG A 181 -5.16 20.44 12.74
CA ARG A 181 -4.75 21.81 12.40
C ARG A 181 -4.79 22.73 13.63
N THR A 182 -5.81 22.57 14.48
CA THR A 182 -5.94 23.32 15.73
C THR A 182 -4.82 23.01 16.71
N ALA A 183 -4.40 21.73 16.81
CA ALA A 183 -3.29 21.34 17.67
C ALA A 183 -1.97 21.94 17.16
N LEU A 184 -1.74 21.89 15.83
CA LEU A 184 -0.55 22.48 15.21
C LEU A 184 -0.45 23.99 15.46
N GLN A 185 -1.58 24.71 15.40
CA GLN A 185 -1.62 26.15 15.69
C GLN A 185 -1.28 26.50 17.15
N LYS A 186 -1.56 25.59 18.09
CA LYS A 186 -1.19 25.78 19.51
C LYS A 186 0.29 25.52 19.80
N MET A 187 1.00 24.88 18.87
CA MET A 187 2.45 24.63 18.98
C MET A 187 3.29 25.81 18.49
N SER A 188 2.72 26.73 17.71
CA SER A 188 3.36 27.93 17.16
C SER A 188 3.14 29.13 18.06
#